data_58123bed61ec1472f9aa0006ec6e458f
#
_entry.id   58123bed61ec1472f9aa0006ec6e458f
#
_cell.length_a   1.000
_cell.length_b   1.000
_cell.length_c   1.000
_cell.angle_alpha   90.00
_cell.angle_beta   90.00
_cell.angle_gamma   90.00
#
_symmetry.space_group_name_H-M   'P 1'
#
loop_
_entity.id
_entity.type
_entity.pdbx_description
1 polymer ?
#
loop_
_entity_poly.entity_id
_entity_poly.type
_entity_poly.pdbx_seq_one_letter_code
_entity_poly.pdbx_strand_id
1 'polypeptide(L)'
;MNITHIHFSGICGTAMGAVASAMARKGYCVTGSDDNVYPPMSTFLQDEGIPVTKGFRPENIPAETELVVIGNAMSRGNAEVEAVLERGLRFMSLPEAMKEFFLWGRQNYVVTGTHGKTTTTSMLAWMMESNGLNPSFMIGGIARNLGRGGRFTDSAFCVLEGDEYDTAFFDKRSKFLHYLPKVVIINNIEMDHADIYANVEEIKLSFRRLLRLVPRDGVVFLNADCPNCREVWERAQAELRNCVHIVPVGVGEEAERRITDIELRPEGCAFSLEGERYTIPMVGEFNIRNAAMAACAALFAGLSPEQIRSALLSFEGVARRQEVRGTVNDVTVVDDFAHHPTAITQAVQGLRQRFPKSRLWVLFDPRSNTMIRNLFQHELAKALCSADFVALPPVENYKRLAPEQRLDENALCEEVRAAGTDCYLAKSVDDLVAHVVSRAHPGDVLLVMSNGGFGGIHSKLLTALAQQ
;
A
#
# COMPACT_ATOMS: atom_id res chain seq x y z
N MET A 1 -19.20 -29.50 -4.81
CA MET A 1 -18.32 -30.22 -3.85
C MET A 1 -18.23 -29.35 -2.60
N ASN A 2 -18.51 -29.92 -1.44
CA ASN A 2 -18.29 -29.19 -0.18
C ASN A 2 -16.80 -29.30 0.17
N ILE A 3 -16.04 -28.24 -0.04
CA ILE A 3 -14.67 -28.14 0.46
C ILE A 3 -14.73 -27.98 1.97
N THR A 4 -13.98 -28.78 2.71
CA THR A 4 -13.90 -28.73 4.17
C THR A 4 -12.48 -28.52 4.68
N HIS A 5 -11.46 -29.03 3.96
CA HIS A 5 -10.05 -28.98 4.35
C HIS A 5 -9.24 -28.12 3.38
N ILE A 6 -8.66 -27.05 3.89
CA ILE A 6 -7.90 -26.06 3.10
C ILE A 6 -6.51 -25.90 3.69
N HIS A 7 -5.48 -26.02 2.84
CA HIS A 7 -4.09 -25.76 3.22
C HIS A 7 -3.59 -24.43 2.62
N PHE A 8 -2.88 -23.63 3.39
CA PHE A 8 -2.30 -22.35 2.96
C PHE A 8 -0.77 -22.46 2.88
N SER A 9 -0.20 -22.47 1.68
CA SER A 9 1.24 -22.38 1.49
C SER A 9 1.69 -20.91 1.46
N GLY A 10 2.50 -20.49 2.45
CA GLY A 10 2.88 -19.10 2.70
C GLY A 10 1.89 -18.38 3.64
N ILE A 11 1.37 -19.06 4.65
CA ILE A 11 0.27 -18.59 5.52
C ILE A 11 0.63 -17.37 6.38
N CYS A 12 1.90 -17.14 6.71
CA CYS A 12 2.32 -16.05 7.56
C CYS A 12 2.37 -14.68 6.86
N GLY A 13 2.03 -14.60 5.58
CA GLY A 13 1.73 -13.32 4.93
C GLY A 13 0.48 -12.67 5.54
N THR A 14 0.50 -11.34 5.77
CA THR A 14 -0.61 -10.63 6.44
C THR A 14 -1.97 -10.89 5.81
N ALA A 15 -2.07 -10.81 4.48
CA ALA A 15 -3.32 -11.07 3.76
C ALA A 15 -3.69 -12.56 3.79
N MET A 16 -2.70 -13.47 3.65
CA MET A 16 -2.90 -14.91 3.72
C MET A 16 -3.46 -15.32 5.10
N GLY A 17 -2.84 -14.86 6.19
CA GLY A 17 -3.28 -15.14 7.54
C GLY A 17 -4.68 -14.60 7.84
N ALA A 18 -5.01 -13.40 7.37
CA ALA A 18 -6.35 -12.82 7.55
C ALA A 18 -7.44 -13.64 6.84
N VAL A 19 -7.18 -14.13 5.61
CA VAL A 19 -8.12 -14.97 4.88
C VAL A 19 -8.21 -16.38 5.51
N ALA A 20 -7.07 -16.96 5.91
CA ALA A 20 -7.02 -18.25 6.62
C ALA A 20 -7.88 -18.22 7.90
N SER A 21 -7.69 -17.18 8.74
CA SER A 21 -8.51 -16.93 9.93
C SER A 21 -10.01 -16.81 9.59
N ALA A 22 -10.34 -16.04 8.56
CA ALA A 22 -11.73 -15.87 8.15
C ALA A 22 -12.37 -17.19 7.65
N MET A 23 -11.60 -18.04 6.98
CA MET A 23 -12.05 -19.36 6.57
C MET A 23 -12.26 -20.29 7.78
N ALA A 24 -11.31 -20.31 8.73
CA ALA A 24 -11.45 -21.09 9.96
C ALA A 24 -12.70 -20.68 10.74
N ARG A 25 -12.99 -19.39 10.85
CA ARG A 25 -14.23 -18.88 11.49
C ARG A 25 -15.51 -19.25 10.75
N LYS A 26 -15.45 -19.52 9.44
CA LYS A 26 -16.56 -20.06 8.65
C LYS A 26 -16.72 -21.58 8.79
N GLY A 27 -15.87 -22.24 9.59
CA GLY A 27 -15.95 -23.67 9.86
C GLY A 27 -15.13 -24.56 8.94
N TYR A 28 -14.24 -24.01 8.11
CA TYR A 28 -13.27 -24.80 7.35
C TYR A 28 -12.16 -25.31 8.27
N CYS A 29 -11.69 -26.51 8.04
CA CYS A 29 -10.47 -27.02 8.65
C CYS A 29 -9.27 -26.41 7.91
N VAL A 30 -8.57 -25.48 8.55
CA VAL A 30 -7.48 -24.73 7.94
C VAL A 30 -6.14 -25.14 8.53
N THR A 31 -5.19 -25.44 7.67
CA THR A 31 -3.77 -25.67 8.02
C THR A 31 -2.88 -24.79 7.16
N GLY A 32 -1.61 -24.63 7.50
CA GLY A 32 -0.69 -23.92 6.63
C GLY A 32 0.78 -24.10 6.96
N SER A 33 1.62 -23.63 6.07
CA SER A 33 3.08 -23.67 6.16
C SER A 33 3.69 -22.32 5.77
N ASP A 34 4.85 -22.03 6.32
CA ASP A 34 5.66 -20.85 5.97
C ASP A 34 7.11 -21.03 6.42
N ASP A 35 8.07 -20.43 5.71
CA ASP A 35 9.45 -20.34 6.16
C ASP A 35 9.61 -19.33 7.31
N ASN A 36 8.80 -18.27 7.30
CA ASN A 36 8.89 -17.14 8.20
C ASN A 36 7.86 -17.20 9.34
N VAL A 37 7.92 -18.26 10.15
CA VAL A 37 7.00 -18.46 11.30
C VAL A 37 7.54 -17.72 12.53
N TYR A 38 7.16 -16.43 12.67
CA TYR A 38 7.51 -15.58 13.82
C TYR A 38 6.41 -14.53 14.11
N PRO A 39 6.37 -13.95 15.33
CA PRO A 39 5.41 -12.89 15.66
C PRO A 39 5.54 -11.67 14.73
N PRO A 40 4.41 -10.95 14.46
CA PRO A 40 3.10 -11.11 15.08
C PRO A 40 2.20 -12.16 14.43
N MET A 41 2.49 -12.60 13.18
CA MET A 41 1.57 -13.49 12.43
C MET A 41 1.50 -14.89 13.01
N SER A 42 2.60 -15.46 13.49
CA SER A 42 2.57 -16.78 14.13
C SER A 42 1.70 -16.80 15.39
N THR A 43 1.79 -15.75 16.23
CA THR A 43 0.94 -15.59 17.42
C THR A 43 -0.54 -15.44 17.00
N PHE A 44 -0.82 -14.58 16.04
CA PHE A 44 -2.19 -14.38 15.54
C PHE A 44 -2.82 -15.69 15.04
N LEU A 45 -2.12 -16.47 14.24
CA LEU A 45 -2.62 -17.75 13.72
C LEU A 45 -2.80 -18.80 14.82
N GLN A 46 -1.90 -18.81 15.82
CA GLN A 46 -2.01 -19.66 17.01
C GLN A 46 -3.24 -19.31 17.84
N ASP A 47 -3.50 -18.01 18.06
CA ASP A 47 -4.69 -17.52 18.78
C ASP A 47 -6.00 -17.88 18.05
N GLU A 48 -5.96 -17.94 16.70
CA GLU A 48 -7.07 -18.40 15.86
C GLU A 48 -7.19 -19.94 15.78
N GLY A 49 -6.31 -20.68 16.47
CA GLY A 49 -6.32 -22.15 16.50
C GLY A 49 -5.90 -22.81 15.18
N ILE A 50 -5.16 -22.11 14.33
CA ILE A 50 -4.73 -22.59 13.01
C ILE A 50 -3.33 -23.22 13.13
N PRO A 51 -3.17 -24.55 12.84
CA PRO A 51 -1.86 -25.19 12.82
C PRO A 51 -0.97 -24.63 11.71
N VAL A 52 0.24 -24.20 12.09
CA VAL A 52 1.25 -23.68 11.15
C VAL A 52 2.53 -24.51 11.25
N THR A 53 3.01 -25.03 10.12
CA THR A 53 4.27 -25.79 10.04
C THR A 53 5.37 -24.91 9.46
N LYS A 54 6.55 -24.93 10.07
CA LYS A 54 7.73 -24.20 9.57
C LYS A 54 8.41 -24.94 8.43
N GLY A 55 8.71 -24.20 7.37
CA GLY A 55 9.33 -24.72 6.13
C GLY A 55 8.30 -25.27 5.15
N PHE A 56 8.72 -25.46 3.89
CA PHE A 56 7.88 -25.98 2.82
C PHE A 56 8.30 -27.42 2.48
N ARG A 57 7.43 -28.38 2.77
CA ARG A 57 7.65 -29.82 2.49
C ARG A 57 6.35 -30.48 2.02
N PRO A 58 6.40 -31.49 1.13
CA PRO A 58 5.21 -32.19 0.65
C PRO A 58 4.33 -32.78 1.76
N GLU A 59 4.94 -33.18 2.88
CA GLU A 59 4.28 -33.79 4.04
C GLU A 59 3.47 -32.76 4.87
N ASN A 60 3.73 -31.48 4.68
CA ASN A 60 2.98 -30.41 5.37
C ASN A 60 1.54 -30.31 4.86
N ILE A 61 1.28 -30.78 3.62
CA ILE A 61 -0.05 -30.80 3.01
C ILE A 61 -0.76 -32.07 3.45
N PRO A 62 -1.74 -32.00 4.38
CA PRO A 62 -2.47 -33.17 4.86
C PRO A 62 -3.10 -33.98 3.72
N ALA A 63 -3.25 -35.29 3.93
CA ALA A 63 -3.80 -36.16 2.89
C ALA A 63 -5.28 -35.85 2.55
N GLU A 64 -6.02 -35.32 3.53
CA GLU A 64 -7.42 -34.90 3.43
C GLU A 64 -7.60 -33.51 2.78
N THR A 65 -6.52 -32.82 2.42
CA THR A 65 -6.59 -31.48 1.83
C THR A 65 -7.33 -31.50 0.48
N GLU A 66 -8.38 -30.71 0.36
CA GLU A 66 -9.22 -30.61 -0.83
C GLU A 66 -8.91 -29.36 -1.67
N LEU A 67 -8.30 -28.34 -1.04
CA LEU A 67 -7.90 -27.09 -1.68
C LEU A 67 -6.58 -26.58 -1.08
N VAL A 68 -5.66 -26.14 -1.92
CA VAL A 68 -4.44 -25.45 -1.51
C VAL A 68 -4.52 -23.98 -1.97
N VAL A 69 -4.37 -23.04 -1.03
CA VAL A 69 -4.22 -21.61 -1.35
C VAL A 69 -2.72 -21.28 -1.39
N ILE A 70 -2.25 -20.84 -2.55
CA ILE A 70 -0.82 -20.60 -2.79
C ILE A 70 -0.52 -19.10 -2.74
N GLY A 71 0.39 -18.71 -1.85
CA GLY A 71 0.84 -17.33 -1.69
C GLY A 71 1.65 -16.81 -2.89
N ASN A 72 1.61 -15.51 -3.14
CA ASN A 72 2.27 -14.89 -4.30
C ASN A 72 3.81 -15.02 -4.30
N ALA A 73 4.42 -15.14 -3.12
CA ALA A 73 5.88 -15.33 -3.00
C ALA A 73 6.36 -16.73 -3.42
N MET A 74 5.44 -17.66 -3.61
CA MET A 74 5.73 -19.04 -4.00
C MET A 74 6.01 -19.15 -5.51
N SER A 75 6.89 -20.07 -5.90
CA SER A 75 7.26 -20.28 -7.29
C SER A 75 7.58 -21.74 -7.58
N ARG A 76 7.74 -22.09 -8.86
CA ARG A 76 8.25 -23.41 -9.27
C ARG A 76 9.60 -23.71 -8.60
N GLY A 77 9.79 -24.94 -8.22
CA GLY A 77 10.92 -25.41 -7.42
C GLY A 77 10.68 -25.37 -5.91
N ASN A 78 9.58 -24.74 -5.43
CA ASN A 78 9.17 -24.90 -4.04
C ASN A 78 8.54 -26.28 -3.82
N ALA A 79 8.97 -27.00 -2.77
CA ALA A 79 8.61 -28.40 -2.56
C ALA A 79 7.08 -28.63 -2.41
N GLU A 80 6.35 -27.71 -1.78
CA GLU A 80 4.88 -27.81 -1.68
C GLU A 80 4.19 -27.49 -3.01
N VAL A 81 4.67 -26.48 -3.75
CA VAL A 81 4.14 -26.18 -5.08
C VAL A 81 4.30 -27.39 -6.01
N GLU A 82 5.48 -28.02 -6.02
CA GLU A 82 5.70 -29.21 -6.85
C GLU A 82 4.80 -30.37 -6.40
N ALA A 83 4.65 -30.61 -5.09
CA ALA A 83 3.76 -31.64 -4.56
C ALA A 83 2.29 -31.41 -4.93
N VAL A 84 1.81 -30.15 -4.91
CA VAL A 84 0.45 -29.79 -5.35
C VAL A 84 0.24 -30.18 -6.81
N LEU A 85 1.19 -29.85 -7.68
CA LEU A 85 1.11 -30.13 -9.11
C LEU A 85 1.22 -31.64 -9.41
N GLU A 86 2.15 -32.34 -8.78
CA GLU A 86 2.37 -33.78 -8.95
C GLU A 86 1.18 -34.62 -8.46
N ARG A 87 0.59 -34.21 -7.33
CA ARG A 87 -0.59 -34.90 -6.75
C ARG A 87 -1.89 -34.51 -7.45
N GLY A 88 -1.87 -33.52 -8.36
CA GLY A 88 -3.07 -33.02 -9.03
C GLY A 88 -4.09 -32.40 -8.07
N LEU A 89 -3.63 -31.78 -6.97
CA LEU A 89 -4.50 -31.14 -6.00
C LEU A 89 -5.13 -29.89 -6.59
N ARG A 90 -6.37 -29.59 -6.18
CA ARG A 90 -7.01 -28.33 -6.51
C ARG A 90 -6.26 -27.19 -5.81
N PHE A 91 -5.92 -26.14 -6.54
CA PHE A 91 -5.26 -24.97 -5.95
C PHE A 91 -5.81 -23.67 -6.50
N MET A 92 -5.60 -22.60 -5.73
CA MET A 92 -6.01 -21.22 -6.03
C MET A 92 -4.94 -20.25 -5.54
N SER A 93 -4.88 -19.08 -6.15
CA SER A 93 -4.24 -17.91 -5.56
C SER A 93 -5.08 -17.32 -4.43
N LEU A 94 -4.48 -16.47 -3.59
CA LEU A 94 -5.22 -15.75 -2.55
C LEU A 94 -6.36 -14.89 -3.12
N PRO A 95 -6.17 -14.07 -4.19
CA PRO A 95 -7.25 -13.30 -4.79
C PRO A 95 -8.40 -14.16 -5.33
N GLU A 96 -8.12 -15.33 -5.90
CA GLU A 96 -9.13 -16.28 -6.34
C GLU A 96 -9.91 -16.88 -5.16
N ALA A 97 -9.21 -17.24 -4.07
CA ALA A 97 -9.84 -17.71 -2.85
C ALA A 97 -10.73 -16.63 -2.22
N MET A 98 -10.25 -15.37 -2.16
CA MET A 98 -11.07 -14.25 -1.72
C MET A 98 -12.32 -14.08 -2.57
N LYS A 99 -12.19 -14.11 -3.90
CA LYS A 99 -13.31 -14.03 -4.83
C LYS A 99 -14.36 -15.09 -4.55
N GLU A 100 -13.92 -16.34 -4.44
CA GLU A 100 -14.82 -17.50 -4.33
C GLU A 100 -15.54 -17.57 -2.99
N PHE A 101 -14.86 -17.26 -1.88
CA PHE A 101 -15.40 -17.48 -0.53
C PHE A 101 -15.97 -16.22 0.14
N PHE A 102 -15.63 -15.03 -0.35
CA PHE A 102 -15.95 -13.78 0.36
C PHE A 102 -16.54 -12.66 -0.49
N LEU A 103 -16.28 -12.59 -1.81
CA LEU A 103 -16.61 -11.38 -2.58
C LEU A 103 -17.90 -11.51 -3.41
N TRP A 104 -18.33 -12.70 -3.76
CA TRP A 104 -19.57 -12.89 -4.49
C TRP A 104 -20.79 -12.36 -3.73
N GLY A 105 -21.68 -11.65 -4.43
CA GLY A 105 -22.92 -11.09 -3.86
C GLY A 105 -22.73 -9.87 -2.97
N ARG A 106 -21.50 -9.33 -2.87
CA ARG A 106 -21.20 -8.15 -2.08
C ARG A 106 -20.96 -6.91 -2.94
N GLN A 107 -21.05 -5.75 -2.33
CA GLN A 107 -20.64 -4.49 -2.90
C GLN A 107 -19.13 -4.29 -2.61
N ASN A 108 -18.30 -4.66 -3.57
CA ASN A 108 -16.85 -4.59 -3.45
C ASN A 108 -16.36 -3.21 -3.91
N TYR A 109 -15.74 -2.46 -3.01
CA TYR A 109 -15.09 -1.18 -3.22
C TYR A 109 -13.60 -1.42 -3.38
N VAL A 110 -13.08 -1.27 -4.59
CA VAL A 110 -11.69 -1.59 -4.94
C VAL A 110 -10.91 -0.30 -5.14
N VAL A 111 -10.00 -0.02 -4.22
CA VAL A 111 -9.15 1.18 -4.25
C VAL A 111 -7.82 0.85 -4.89
N THR A 112 -7.52 1.50 -6.01
CA THR A 112 -6.36 1.22 -6.84
C THR A 112 -5.51 2.47 -7.11
N GLY A 113 -4.40 2.27 -7.80
CA GLY A 113 -3.46 3.31 -8.20
C GLY A 113 -2.05 3.02 -7.69
N THR A 114 -1.03 3.64 -8.27
CA THR A 114 0.36 3.44 -7.87
C THR A 114 0.59 3.91 -6.43
N HIS A 115 0.03 5.07 -6.07
CA HIS A 115 0.20 5.67 -4.74
C HIS A 115 -1.15 5.95 -4.08
N GLY A 116 -1.15 6.06 -2.73
CA GLY A 116 -2.33 6.43 -1.95
C GLY A 116 -3.32 5.31 -1.67
N LYS A 117 -3.18 4.12 -2.28
CA LYS A 117 -4.09 2.95 -2.10
C LYS A 117 -4.42 2.70 -0.64
N THR A 118 -3.41 2.41 0.18
CA THR A 118 -3.55 2.03 1.59
C THR A 118 -4.28 3.09 2.40
N THR A 119 -3.91 4.37 2.23
CA THR A 119 -4.53 5.48 2.95
C THR A 119 -5.99 5.66 2.56
N THR A 120 -6.28 5.68 1.26
CA THR A 120 -7.67 5.82 0.74
C THR A 120 -8.55 4.65 1.16
N THR A 121 -8.04 3.40 1.07
CA THR A 121 -8.76 2.20 1.53
C THR A 121 -9.06 2.27 3.02
N SER A 122 -8.07 2.73 3.83
CA SER A 122 -8.22 2.88 5.27
C SER A 122 -9.25 3.94 5.65
N MET A 123 -9.23 5.11 4.98
CA MET A 123 -10.22 6.17 5.18
C MET A 123 -11.63 5.68 4.85
N LEU A 124 -11.81 5.03 3.69
CA LEU A 124 -13.11 4.50 3.27
C LEU A 124 -13.63 3.42 4.22
N ALA A 125 -12.78 2.47 4.59
CA ALA A 125 -13.15 1.42 5.55
C ALA A 125 -13.52 2.01 6.92
N TRP A 126 -12.80 3.03 7.40
CA TRP A 126 -13.13 3.74 8.64
C TRP A 126 -14.43 4.53 8.54
N MET A 127 -14.68 5.24 7.43
CA MET A 127 -15.96 5.92 7.21
C MET A 127 -17.14 4.96 7.31
N MET A 128 -17.03 3.79 6.70
CA MET A 128 -18.08 2.76 6.76
C MET A 128 -18.20 2.14 8.15
N GLU A 129 -17.08 1.83 8.81
CA GLU A 129 -17.05 1.22 10.14
C GLU A 129 -17.64 2.14 11.20
N SER A 130 -17.18 3.38 11.26
CA SER A 130 -17.61 4.36 12.26
C SER A 130 -19.11 4.75 12.13
N ASN A 131 -19.72 4.46 10.98
CA ASN A 131 -21.13 4.65 10.71
C ASN A 131 -21.96 3.35 10.71
N GLY A 132 -21.42 2.26 11.26
CA GLY A 132 -22.16 1.03 11.52
C GLY A 132 -22.39 0.12 10.32
N LEU A 133 -21.74 0.38 9.17
CA LEU A 133 -21.85 -0.51 8.01
C LEU A 133 -21.03 -1.80 8.16
N ASN A 134 -20.15 -1.88 9.18
CA ASN A 134 -19.34 -3.06 9.54
C ASN A 134 -18.69 -3.76 8.33
N PRO A 135 -17.94 -3.05 7.46
CA PRO A 135 -17.46 -3.63 6.20
C PRO A 135 -16.46 -4.76 6.43
N SER A 136 -16.43 -5.73 5.50
CA SER A 136 -15.22 -6.50 5.28
C SER A 136 -14.15 -5.59 4.68
N PHE A 137 -12.89 -5.81 5.02
CA PHE A 137 -11.81 -5.06 4.39
C PHE A 137 -10.51 -5.85 4.29
N MET A 138 -9.71 -5.51 3.28
CA MET A 138 -8.34 -5.96 3.10
C MET A 138 -7.48 -4.75 2.69
N ILE A 139 -6.54 -4.38 3.55
CA ILE A 139 -5.69 -3.19 3.47
C ILE A 139 -4.23 -3.64 3.56
N GLY A 140 -3.35 -3.11 2.72
CA GLY A 140 -1.91 -3.41 2.72
C GLY A 140 -1.12 -2.82 3.90
N GLY A 141 -1.81 -2.21 4.86
CA GLY A 141 -1.25 -1.64 6.08
C GLY A 141 -2.21 -1.76 7.25
N ILE A 142 -1.84 -1.22 8.39
CA ILE A 142 -2.67 -1.19 9.59
C ILE A 142 -3.22 0.22 9.79
N ALA A 143 -4.49 0.42 9.47
CA ALA A 143 -5.21 1.62 9.86
C ALA A 143 -5.39 1.63 11.38
N ARG A 144 -4.97 2.72 12.04
CA ARG A 144 -4.95 2.79 13.51
C ARG A 144 -6.34 2.62 14.12
N ASN A 145 -7.35 3.26 13.55
CA ASN A 145 -8.75 3.13 13.95
C ASN A 145 -9.31 1.70 13.84
N LEU A 146 -8.77 0.87 12.91
CA LEU A 146 -9.25 -0.47 12.64
C LEU A 146 -8.40 -1.55 13.34
N GLY A 147 -7.17 -1.21 13.76
CA GLY A 147 -6.25 -2.06 14.52
C GLY A 147 -5.71 -3.29 13.76
N ARG A 148 -6.07 -3.47 12.49
CA ARG A 148 -5.69 -4.64 11.67
C ARG A 148 -5.74 -4.32 10.18
N GLY A 149 -5.02 -5.11 9.36
CA GLY A 149 -4.99 -4.98 7.91
C GLY A 149 -6.11 -5.75 7.18
N GLY A 150 -6.76 -6.71 7.81
CA GLY A 150 -7.82 -7.49 7.17
C GLY A 150 -8.86 -8.02 8.14
N ARG A 151 -10.12 -8.03 7.70
CA ARG A 151 -11.28 -8.57 8.41
C ARG A 151 -12.38 -8.91 7.41
N PHE A 152 -13.02 -10.07 7.60
CA PHE A 152 -14.21 -10.46 6.86
C PHE A 152 -15.39 -10.58 7.81
N THR A 153 -16.49 -9.92 7.45
CA THR A 153 -17.77 -9.87 8.20
C THR A 153 -18.89 -10.36 7.31
N ASP A 154 -20.13 -10.39 7.81
CA ASP A 154 -21.32 -10.70 7.01
C ASP A 154 -21.96 -9.46 6.35
N SER A 155 -21.32 -8.30 6.44
CA SER A 155 -21.77 -7.07 5.79
C SER A 155 -21.87 -7.23 4.28
N ALA A 156 -22.80 -6.51 3.68
CA ALA A 156 -22.89 -6.40 2.22
C ALA A 156 -21.70 -5.63 1.61
N PHE A 157 -20.95 -4.88 2.40
CA PHE A 157 -19.84 -4.04 1.96
C PHE A 157 -18.49 -4.73 2.16
N CYS A 158 -17.62 -4.60 1.16
CA CYS A 158 -16.23 -5.04 1.23
C CYS A 158 -15.31 -3.97 0.63
N VAL A 159 -14.33 -3.50 1.39
CA VAL A 159 -13.36 -2.47 0.96
C VAL A 159 -11.99 -3.11 0.78
N LEU A 160 -11.48 -3.08 -0.44
CA LEU A 160 -10.29 -3.81 -0.85
C LEU A 160 -9.21 -2.88 -1.41
N GLU A 161 -7.99 -3.01 -0.93
CA GLU A 161 -6.83 -2.44 -1.59
C GLU A 161 -6.52 -3.26 -2.84
N GLY A 162 -6.68 -2.63 -4.00
CA GLY A 162 -6.47 -3.22 -5.31
C GLY A 162 -5.04 -3.01 -5.80
N ASP A 163 -4.20 -4.01 -5.58
CA ASP A 163 -2.81 -3.99 -6.01
C ASP A 163 -2.70 -4.39 -7.49
N GLU A 164 -1.92 -3.62 -8.25
CA GLU A 164 -1.58 -3.89 -9.65
C GLU A 164 -0.55 -5.01 -9.81
N TYR A 165 0.10 -5.45 -8.72
CA TYR A 165 1.07 -6.54 -8.74
C TYR A 165 0.42 -7.86 -9.14
N ASP A 166 1.22 -8.79 -9.73
CA ASP A 166 0.73 -10.09 -10.19
C ASP A 166 0.17 -10.96 -9.06
N THR A 167 -0.71 -11.88 -9.44
CA THR A 167 -1.55 -12.66 -8.51
C THR A 167 -0.81 -13.84 -7.89
N ALA A 168 -0.13 -14.64 -8.73
CA ALA A 168 0.60 -15.84 -8.32
C ALA A 168 1.61 -16.26 -9.40
N PHE A 169 2.42 -17.28 -9.14
CA PHE A 169 3.37 -17.80 -10.13
C PHE A 169 2.68 -18.31 -11.42
N PHE A 170 1.46 -18.79 -11.33
CA PHE A 170 0.65 -19.32 -12.43
C PHE A 170 -0.35 -18.30 -13.01
N ASP A 171 -0.57 -17.17 -12.35
CA ASP A 171 -1.43 -16.09 -12.84
C ASP A 171 -0.71 -14.75 -12.73
N LYS A 172 -0.30 -14.21 -13.88
CA LYS A 172 0.45 -12.96 -14.00
C LYS A 172 -0.43 -11.72 -14.19
N ARG A 173 -1.74 -11.86 -14.02
CA ARG A 173 -2.68 -10.74 -14.01
C ARG A 173 -2.64 -10.00 -12.66
N SER A 174 -2.98 -8.71 -12.69
CA SER A 174 -3.09 -7.88 -11.48
C SER A 174 -4.14 -8.45 -10.51
N LYS A 175 -3.86 -8.42 -9.22
CA LYS A 175 -4.74 -8.96 -8.15
C LYS A 175 -6.15 -8.40 -8.20
N PHE A 176 -6.30 -7.10 -8.48
CA PHE A 176 -7.60 -6.44 -8.50
C PHE A 176 -8.57 -6.99 -9.55
N LEU A 177 -8.09 -7.73 -10.58
CA LEU A 177 -8.96 -8.36 -11.58
C LEU A 177 -9.83 -9.50 -11.01
N HIS A 178 -9.49 -9.98 -9.82
CA HIS A 178 -10.27 -10.98 -9.11
C HIS A 178 -11.33 -10.40 -8.16
N TYR A 179 -11.38 -9.08 -7.94
CA TYR A 179 -12.10 -8.48 -6.82
C TYR A 179 -13.57 -8.11 -7.10
N LEU A 180 -14.11 -8.44 -8.29
CA LEU A 180 -15.55 -8.23 -8.62
C LEU A 180 -16.04 -6.82 -8.24
N PRO A 181 -15.44 -5.74 -8.77
CA PRO A 181 -15.68 -4.39 -8.28
C PRO A 181 -17.10 -3.91 -8.58
N LYS A 182 -17.77 -3.36 -7.57
CA LYS A 182 -18.96 -2.51 -7.70
C LYS A 182 -18.56 -1.04 -7.81
N VAL A 183 -17.54 -0.66 -7.03
CA VAL A 183 -16.95 0.67 -7.03
C VAL A 183 -15.45 0.52 -7.24
N VAL A 184 -14.88 1.31 -8.14
CA VAL A 184 -13.43 1.41 -8.34
C VAL A 184 -12.98 2.83 -8.03
N ILE A 185 -11.90 2.96 -7.29
CA ILE A 185 -11.14 4.20 -7.14
C ILE A 185 -9.81 4.03 -7.85
N ILE A 186 -9.42 5.00 -8.71
CA ILE A 186 -8.10 5.04 -9.34
C ILE A 186 -7.42 6.35 -8.94
N ASN A 187 -6.50 6.27 -7.95
CA ASN A 187 -5.82 7.44 -7.41
C ASN A 187 -4.81 8.07 -8.39
N ASN A 188 -4.04 7.24 -9.06
CA ASN A 188 -3.03 7.65 -10.05
C ASN A 188 -2.49 6.41 -10.76
N ILE A 189 -1.82 6.62 -11.90
CA ILE A 189 -1.16 5.57 -12.66
C ILE A 189 0.22 6.09 -13.05
N GLU A 190 1.27 5.47 -12.51
CA GLU A 190 2.67 5.76 -12.79
C GLU A 190 3.43 4.45 -13.05
N MET A 191 4.66 4.57 -13.59
CA MET A 191 5.52 3.41 -13.75
C MET A 191 6.01 2.92 -12.40
N ASP A 192 5.66 1.70 -12.03
CA ASP A 192 6.19 0.97 -10.88
C ASP A 192 6.22 -0.53 -11.19
N HIS A 193 6.71 -1.35 -10.25
CA HIS A 193 6.81 -2.80 -10.41
C HIS A 193 7.55 -3.21 -11.69
N ALA A 194 8.75 -2.59 -11.91
CA ALA A 194 9.60 -2.82 -13.08
C ALA A 194 10.14 -4.26 -13.22
N ASP A 195 9.82 -5.12 -12.29
CA ASP A 195 10.08 -6.57 -12.35
C ASP A 195 8.98 -7.34 -13.09
N ILE A 196 7.79 -6.79 -13.23
CA ILE A 196 6.65 -7.44 -13.90
C ILE A 196 6.06 -6.61 -15.05
N TYR A 197 6.26 -5.29 -15.09
CA TYR A 197 5.83 -4.41 -16.16
C TYR A 197 7.01 -3.83 -16.93
N ALA A 198 7.01 -3.95 -18.23
CA ALA A 198 8.05 -3.37 -19.08
C ALA A 198 7.90 -1.83 -19.23
N ASN A 199 6.68 -1.32 -19.15
CA ASN A 199 6.38 0.09 -19.34
C ASN A 199 5.00 0.46 -18.76
N VAL A 200 4.70 1.76 -18.69
CA VAL A 200 3.43 2.28 -18.16
C VAL A 200 2.20 1.86 -18.99
N GLU A 201 2.35 1.57 -20.28
CA GLU A 201 1.23 1.14 -21.14
C GLU A 201 0.68 -0.24 -20.73
N GLU A 202 1.55 -1.14 -20.25
CA GLU A 202 1.12 -2.42 -19.71
C GLU A 202 0.32 -2.24 -18.40
N ILE A 203 0.74 -1.28 -17.55
CA ILE A 203 0.00 -0.92 -16.35
C ILE A 203 -1.37 -0.34 -16.75
N LYS A 204 -1.43 0.63 -17.67
CA LYS A 204 -2.68 1.20 -18.20
C LYS A 204 -3.61 0.12 -18.77
N LEU A 205 -3.05 -0.89 -19.44
CA LEU A 205 -3.84 -2.01 -19.96
C LEU A 205 -4.50 -2.81 -18.82
N SER A 206 -3.80 -3.02 -17.72
CA SER A 206 -4.37 -3.70 -16.53
C SER A 206 -5.53 -2.91 -15.94
N PHE A 207 -5.42 -1.57 -15.84
CA PHE A 207 -6.52 -0.71 -15.39
C PHE A 207 -7.71 -0.73 -16.35
N ARG A 208 -7.49 -0.69 -17.67
CA ARG A 208 -8.60 -0.83 -18.67
C ARG A 208 -9.30 -2.19 -18.54
N ARG A 209 -8.57 -3.26 -18.24
CA ARG A 209 -9.18 -4.58 -17.94
C ARG A 209 -10.03 -4.54 -16.68
N LEU A 210 -9.60 -3.84 -15.63
CA LEU A 210 -10.37 -3.65 -14.40
C LEU A 210 -11.69 -2.93 -14.69
N LEU A 211 -11.68 -1.85 -15.46
CA LEU A 211 -12.89 -1.08 -15.81
C LEU A 211 -13.96 -1.94 -16.51
N ARG A 212 -13.56 -2.96 -17.26
CA ARG A 212 -14.50 -3.90 -17.92
C ARG A 212 -15.27 -4.80 -16.96
N LEU A 213 -14.83 -4.87 -15.69
CA LEU A 213 -15.48 -5.70 -14.66
C LEU A 213 -16.52 -4.92 -13.84
N VAL A 214 -16.57 -3.60 -13.98
CA VAL A 214 -17.53 -2.75 -13.26
C VAL A 214 -18.92 -2.89 -13.91
N PRO A 215 -19.96 -3.24 -13.14
CA PRO A 215 -21.32 -3.39 -13.65
C PRO A 215 -21.95 -2.01 -13.99
N ARG A 216 -23.04 -2.02 -14.73
CA ARG A 216 -23.74 -0.78 -15.17
C ARG A 216 -24.23 0.09 -14.00
N ASP A 217 -24.59 -0.51 -12.91
CA ASP A 217 -25.02 0.14 -11.67
C ASP A 217 -23.88 0.36 -10.67
N GLY A 218 -22.63 0.20 -11.12
CA GLY A 218 -21.41 0.53 -10.43
C GLY A 218 -20.86 1.89 -10.84
N VAL A 219 -19.75 2.30 -10.23
CA VAL A 219 -19.10 3.60 -10.49
C VAL A 219 -17.58 3.48 -10.42
N VAL A 220 -16.90 4.30 -11.20
CA VAL A 220 -15.44 4.50 -11.14
C VAL A 220 -15.17 5.95 -10.76
N PHE A 221 -14.52 6.18 -9.63
CA PHE A 221 -13.94 7.46 -9.27
C PHE A 221 -12.49 7.48 -9.72
N LEU A 222 -12.13 8.44 -10.55
CA LEU A 222 -10.84 8.50 -11.22
C LEU A 222 -10.23 9.88 -11.02
N ASN A 223 -8.93 9.92 -10.70
CA ASN A 223 -8.21 11.18 -10.54
C ASN A 223 -8.04 11.91 -11.88
N ALA A 224 -8.77 13.01 -12.02
CA ALA A 224 -8.75 13.86 -13.22
C ALA A 224 -7.43 14.61 -13.41
N ASP A 225 -6.66 14.84 -12.33
CA ASP A 225 -5.39 15.57 -12.37
C ASP A 225 -4.23 14.68 -12.87
N CYS A 226 -4.41 13.35 -12.93
CA CYS A 226 -3.41 12.40 -13.40
C CYS A 226 -3.54 12.16 -14.91
N PRO A 227 -2.53 12.52 -15.73
CA PRO A 227 -2.59 12.36 -17.19
C PRO A 227 -2.83 10.92 -17.63
N ASN A 228 -2.18 9.93 -16.98
CA ASN A 228 -2.35 8.52 -17.32
C ASN A 228 -3.74 8.00 -16.95
N CYS A 229 -4.36 8.52 -15.88
CA CYS A 229 -5.75 8.20 -15.55
C CYS A 229 -6.71 8.73 -16.62
N ARG A 230 -6.51 9.97 -17.09
CA ARG A 230 -7.31 10.56 -18.17
C ARG A 230 -7.22 9.74 -19.45
N GLU A 231 -6.03 9.35 -19.86
CA GLU A 231 -5.82 8.51 -21.03
C GLU A 231 -6.53 7.15 -20.91
N VAL A 232 -6.46 6.50 -19.73
CA VAL A 232 -7.19 5.25 -19.46
C VAL A 232 -8.70 5.47 -19.59
N TRP A 233 -9.21 6.58 -19.06
CA TRP A 233 -10.63 6.94 -19.15
C TRP A 233 -11.07 7.18 -20.59
N GLU A 234 -10.38 8.02 -21.37
CA GLU A 234 -10.70 8.33 -22.77
C GLU A 234 -10.77 7.06 -23.63
N ARG A 235 -9.77 6.19 -23.50
CA ARG A 235 -9.75 4.89 -24.19
C ARG A 235 -10.87 3.96 -23.71
N ALA A 236 -11.15 3.95 -22.39
CA ALA A 236 -12.20 3.11 -21.84
C ALA A 236 -13.60 3.54 -22.29
N GLN A 237 -13.90 4.84 -22.42
CA GLN A 237 -15.19 5.33 -22.93
C GLN A 237 -15.51 4.74 -24.30
N ALA A 238 -14.55 4.75 -25.22
CA ALA A 238 -14.71 4.19 -26.56
C ALA A 238 -14.94 2.66 -26.52
N GLU A 239 -14.18 1.94 -25.68
CA GLU A 239 -14.24 0.48 -25.57
C GLU A 239 -15.51 -0.01 -24.86
N LEU A 240 -15.96 0.70 -23.82
CA LEU A 240 -17.06 0.30 -22.93
C LEU A 240 -18.43 0.81 -23.38
N ARG A 241 -18.50 1.56 -24.49
CA ARG A 241 -19.75 2.07 -25.07
C ARG A 241 -20.66 2.75 -24.02
N ASN A 242 -20.08 3.53 -23.12
CA ASN A 242 -20.76 4.20 -22.00
C ASN A 242 -21.54 3.25 -21.05
N CYS A 243 -21.13 1.99 -20.95
CA CYS A 243 -21.77 1.04 -20.03
C CYS A 243 -21.29 1.18 -18.58
N VAL A 244 -20.22 1.93 -18.32
CA VAL A 244 -19.65 2.16 -16.99
C VAL A 244 -19.72 3.64 -16.68
N HIS A 245 -20.24 3.97 -15.49
CA HIS A 245 -20.28 5.35 -14.98
C HIS A 245 -18.90 5.72 -14.43
N ILE A 246 -18.22 6.67 -15.06
CA ILE A 246 -16.91 7.16 -14.64
C ILE A 246 -17.05 8.61 -14.21
N VAL A 247 -16.62 8.91 -12.99
CA VAL A 247 -16.70 10.23 -12.34
C VAL A 247 -15.28 10.76 -12.10
N PRO A 248 -14.83 11.74 -12.89
CA PRO A 248 -13.55 12.41 -12.66
C PRO A 248 -13.56 13.23 -11.37
N VAL A 249 -12.56 13.03 -10.51
CA VAL A 249 -12.37 13.74 -9.23
C VAL A 249 -11.02 14.44 -9.25
N GLY A 250 -10.93 15.70 -8.89
CA GLY A 250 -9.68 16.44 -8.91
C GLY A 250 -9.82 17.92 -8.58
N VAL A 251 -8.71 18.66 -8.70
CA VAL A 251 -8.69 20.12 -8.50
C VAL A 251 -8.88 20.88 -9.82
N GLY A 252 -8.55 20.25 -10.95
CA GLY A 252 -8.64 20.82 -12.29
C GLY A 252 -10.07 21.06 -12.76
N GLU A 253 -10.21 21.81 -13.86
CA GLU A 253 -11.52 22.14 -14.46
C GLU A 253 -12.22 20.92 -15.09
N GLU A 254 -11.46 19.90 -15.45
CA GLU A 254 -11.96 18.65 -16.03
C GLU A 254 -12.62 17.71 -15.00
N ALA A 255 -12.48 18.02 -13.69
CA ALA A 255 -13.09 17.24 -12.63
C ALA A 255 -14.60 17.50 -12.55
N GLU A 256 -15.42 16.44 -12.61
CA GLU A 256 -16.86 16.50 -12.34
C GLU A 256 -17.09 16.74 -10.84
N ARG A 257 -16.33 16.05 -9.98
CA ARG A 257 -16.30 16.25 -8.54
C ARG A 257 -15.07 17.08 -8.19
N ARG A 258 -15.27 18.39 -8.10
CA ARG A 258 -14.15 19.32 -7.94
C ARG A 258 -13.79 19.53 -6.46
N ILE A 259 -12.48 19.38 -6.17
CA ILE A 259 -11.89 19.72 -4.88
C ILE A 259 -11.55 21.22 -4.91
N THR A 260 -12.08 21.98 -3.99
CA THR A 260 -11.88 23.43 -3.86
C THR A 260 -11.50 23.85 -2.45
N ASP A 261 -11.23 25.13 -2.22
CA ASP A 261 -10.98 25.74 -0.92
C ASP A 261 -9.94 24.96 -0.09
N ILE A 262 -8.85 24.55 -0.74
CA ILE A 262 -7.77 23.80 -0.11
C ILE A 262 -7.05 24.67 0.91
N GLU A 263 -6.95 24.18 2.13
CA GLU A 263 -6.18 24.77 3.20
C GLU A 263 -5.18 23.76 3.76
N LEU A 264 -3.91 24.16 3.76
CA LEU A 264 -2.82 23.36 4.32
C LEU A 264 -2.36 23.98 5.64
N ARG A 265 -2.51 23.26 6.76
CA ARG A 265 -2.14 23.69 8.10
C ARG A 265 -1.17 22.66 8.73
N PRO A 266 -0.32 23.06 9.68
CA PRO A 266 0.60 22.13 10.36
C PRO A 266 -0.08 20.93 11.03
N GLU A 267 -1.31 21.10 11.52
CA GLU A 267 -2.10 20.09 12.21
C GLU A 267 -2.96 19.23 11.27
N GLY A 268 -3.07 19.58 10.00
CA GLY A 268 -3.88 18.84 9.03
C GLY A 268 -4.28 19.66 7.81
N CYS A 269 -5.25 19.16 7.07
CA CYS A 269 -5.75 19.82 5.86
C CYS A 269 -7.27 19.99 5.90
N ALA A 270 -7.77 20.98 5.16
CA ALA A 270 -9.19 21.13 4.91
C ALA A 270 -9.45 21.43 3.43
N PHE A 271 -10.61 21.02 2.94
CA PHE A 271 -11.02 21.18 1.54
C PHE A 271 -12.54 21.15 1.40
N SER A 272 -13.05 21.67 0.29
CA SER A 272 -14.46 21.54 -0.07
C SER A 272 -14.63 20.55 -1.23
N LEU A 273 -15.70 19.75 -1.18
CA LEU A 273 -16.12 18.83 -2.22
C LEU A 273 -17.63 18.91 -2.36
N GLU A 274 -18.14 19.27 -3.55
CA GLU A 274 -19.58 19.46 -3.81
C GLU A 274 -20.28 20.45 -2.85
N GLY A 275 -19.58 21.49 -2.44
CA GLY A 275 -20.08 22.51 -1.53
C GLY A 275 -19.98 22.15 -0.04
N GLU A 276 -19.60 20.92 0.28
CA GLU A 276 -19.41 20.46 1.65
C GLU A 276 -17.96 20.60 2.11
N ARG A 277 -17.75 21.10 3.32
CA ARG A 277 -16.43 21.30 3.93
C ARG A 277 -15.97 20.07 4.70
N TYR A 278 -14.76 19.58 4.44
CA TYR A 278 -14.13 18.46 5.13
C TYR A 278 -12.78 18.87 5.73
N THR A 279 -12.42 18.22 6.84
CA THR A 279 -11.12 18.38 7.51
C THR A 279 -10.52 17.02 7.82
N ILE A 280 -9.22 16.88 7.62
CA ILE A 280 -8.45 15.67 7.93
C ILE A 280 -7.26 16.02 8.83
N PRO A 281 -6.97 15.24 9.89
CA PRO A 281 -5.80 15.43 10.75
C PRO A 281 -4.52 14.88 10.11
N MET A 282 -4.39 14.99 8.79
CA MET A 282 -3.25 14.56 8.00
C MET A 282 -2.73 15.69 7.13
N VAL A 283 -1.44 15.75 6.95
CA VAL A 283 -0.76 16.78 6.15
C VAL A 283 -0.49 16.29 4.73
N GLY A 284 -0.28 17.24 3.82
CA GLY A 284 0.00 17.01 2.41
C GLY A 284 -1.24 17.01 1.53
N GLU A 285 -1.16 17.75 0.42
CA GLU A 285 -2.26 17.88 -0.55
C GLU A 285 -2.69 16.52 -1.13
N PHE A 286 -1.76 15.57 -1.27
CA PHE A 286 -2.09 14.21 -1.70
C PHE A 286 -3.08 13.49 -0.77
N ASN A 287 -3.07 13.80 0.54
CA ASN A 287 -4.04 13.25 1.48
C ASN A 287 -5.43 13.90 1.32
N ILE A 288 -5.51 15.14 0.84
CA ILE A 288 -6.78 15.75 0.43
C ILE A 288 -7.39 14.94 -0.73
N ARG A 289 -6.58 14.60 -1.75
CA ARG A 289 -7.06 13.76 -2.87
C ARG A 289 -7.49 12.38 -2.40
N ASN A 290 -6.70 11.73 -1.54
CA ASN A 290 -7.08 10.44 -0.93
C ASN A 290 -8.43 10.52 -0.21
N ALA A 291 -8.63 11.57 0.60
CA ALA A 291 -9.86 11.79 1.36
C ALA A 291 -11.06 12.11 0.45
N ALA A 292 -10.87 12.94 -0.59
CA ALA A 292 -11.92 13.27 -1.54
C ALA A 292 -12.39 12.04 -2.34
N MET A 293 -11.45 11.20 -2.79
CA MET A 293 -11.76 9.95 -3.49
C MET A 293 -12.52 8.99 -2.58
N ALA A 294 -12.08 8.84 -1.31
CA ALA A 294 -12.76 8.02 -0.32
C ALA A 294 -14.16 8.57 0.02
N ALA A 295 -14.30 9.90 0.13
CA ALA A 295 -15.60 10.57 0.38
C ALA A 295 -16.58 10.34 -0.77
N CYS A 296 -16.15 10.44 -2.03
CA CYS A 296 -17.00 10.12 -3.19
C CYS A 296 -17.54 8.68 -3.11
N ALA A 297 -16.68 7.72 -2.77
CA ALA A 297 -17.09 6.33 -2.63
C ALA A 297 -18.01 6.10 -1.41
N ALA A 298 -17.78 6.82 -0.31
CA ALA A 298 -18.64 6.76 0.88
C ALA A 298 -20.01 7.37 0.63
N LEU A 299 -20.12 8.48 -0.14
CA LEU A 299 -21.41 9.03 -0.61
C LEU A 299 -22.17 8.00 -1.47
N PHE A 300 -21.48 7.29 -2.35
CA PHE A 300 -22.08 6.21 -3.15
C PHE A 300 -22.57 5.03 -2.29
N ALA A 301 -21.91 4.78 -1.15
CA ALA A 301 -22.36 3.79 -0.16
C ALA A 301 -23.58 4.24 0.64
N GLY A 302 -24.04 5.49 0.47
CA GLY A 302 -25.20 6.05 1.14
C GLY A 302 -24.88 6.80 2.44
N LEU A 303 -23.61 7.07 2.74
CA LEU A 303 -23.26 7.92 3.90
C LEU A 303 -23.56 9.40 3.59
N SER A 304 -24.05 10.12 4.60
CA SER A 304 -24.27 11.56 4.47
C SER A 304 -22.95 12.35 4.55
N PRO A 305 -22.90 13.58 4.00
CA PRO A 305 -21.73 14.46 4.15
C PRO A 305 -21.30 14.67 5.61
N GLU A 306 -22.26 14.74 6.54
CA GLU A 306 -21.99 14.92 7.96
C GLU A 306 -21.33 13.68 8.59
N GLN A 307 -21.79 12.48 8.24
CA GLN A 307 -21.19 11.22 8.65
C GLN A 307 -19.74 11.09 8.14
N ILE A 308 -19.51 11.47 6.88
CA ILE A 308 -18.18 11.47 6.25
C ILE A 308 -17.27 12.49 6.95
N ARG A 309 -17.77 13.70 7.23
CA ARG A 309 -17.01 14.75 7.94
C ARG A 309 -16.54 14.28 9.30
N SER A 310 -17.44 13.68 10.10
CA SER A 310 -17.12 13.15 11.42
C SER A 310 -16.07 12.04 11.35
N ALA A 311 -16.22 11.12 10.40
CA ALA A 311 -15.29 10.01 10.22
C ALA A 311 -13.90 10.49 9.77
N LEU A 312 -13.81 11.43 8.83
CA LEU A 312 -12.55 12.01 8.37
C LEU A 312 -11.81 12.75 9.50
N LEU A 313 -12.54 13.51 10.30
CA LEU A 313 -11.95 14.25 11.43
C LEU A 313 -11.39 13.31 12.51
N SER A 314 -11.98 12.14 12.71
CA SER A 314 -11.56 11.12 13.68
C SER A 314 -10.57 10.10 13.11
N PHE A 315 -10.10 10.26 11.87
CA PHE A 315 -9.17 9.32 11.27
C PHE A 315 -7.76 9.49 11.82
N GLU A 316 -7.21 8.44 12.43
CA GLU A 316 -5.92 8.46 13.13
C GLU A 316 -4.72 8.11 12.24
N GLY A 317 -4.96 7.91 10.93
CA GLY A 317 -3.93 7.57 9.96
C GLY A 317 -3.63 6.07 9.87
N VAL A 318 -2.55 5.77 9.19
CA VAL A 318 -2.08 4.39 8.92
C VAL A 318 -0.66 4.24 9.43
N ALA A 319 -0.34 3.12 10.04
CA ALA A 319 1.03 2.81 10.45
C ALA A 319 1.99 2.94 9.25
N ARG A 320 3.16 3.50 9.50
CA ARG A 320 4.19 3.76 8.50
C ARG A 320 3.76 4.71 7.36
N ARG A 321 2.84 5.64 7.63
CA ARG A 321 2.45 6.75 6.73
C ARG A 321 2.55 8.05 7.49
N GLN A 322 3.71 8.75 7.37
CA GLN A 322 4.06 9.93 8.16
C GLN A 322 3.88 9.71 9.68
N GLU A 323 4.19 8.50 10.12
CA GLU A 323 4.00 8.07 11.51
C GLU A 323 5.13 8.60 12.39
N VAL A 324 4.81 9.42 13.37
CA VAL A 324 5.77 9.82 14.42
C VAL A 324 6.07 8.62 15.31
N ARG A 325 7.32 8.13 15.27
CA ARG A 325 7.81 7.01 16.08
C ARG A 325 8.24 7.43 17.48
N GLY A 326 8.63 8.68 17.63
CA GLY A 326 9.04 9.28 18.89
C GLY A 326 9.79 10.59 18.71
N THR A 327 9.92 11.35 19.81
CA THR A 327 10.74 12.55 19.89
C THR A 327 11.69 12.42 21.09
N VAL A 328 12.98 12.59 20.85
CA VAL A 328 14.04 12.49 21.87
C VAL A 328 14.96 13.70 21.72
N ASN A 329 15.27 14.40 22.80
CA ASN A 329 16.09 15.63 22.80
C ASN A 329 15.63 16.65 21.76
N ASP A 330 14.29 16.79 21.59
CA ASP A 330 13.61 17.64 20.59
C ASP A 330 13.92 17.26 19.13
N VAL A 331 14.40 16.06 18.87
CA VAL A 331 14.57 15.47 17.52
C VAL A 331 13.46 14.48 17.28
N THR A 332 12.65 14.70 16.22
CA THR A 332 11.48 13.88 15.91
C THR A 332 11.81 12.85 14.83
N VAL A 333 11.55 11.56 15.11
CA VAL A 333 11.72 10.46 14.14
C VAL A 333 10.36 10.10 13.53
N VAL A 334 10.26 10.15 12.20
CA VAL A 334 9.05 9.86 11.43
C VAL A 334 9.30 8.68 10.50
N ASP A 335 8.38 7.71 10.46
CA ASP A 335 8.40 6.54 9.58
C ASP A 335 7.44 6.74 8.40
N ASP A 336 7.90 6.52 7.18
CA ASP A 336 7.06 6.53 5.99
C ASP A 336 7.42 5.38 5.03
N PHE A 337 6.41 4.82 4.40
CA PHE A 337 6.55 3.72 3.44
C PHE A 337 6.91 4.21 2.02
N ALA A 338 7.04 5.52 1.81
CA ALA A 338 7.37 6.10 0.52
C ALA A 338 8.68 5.52 -0.02
N HIS A 339 8.63 5.10 -1.28
CA HIS A 339 9.78 4.48 -1.96
C HIS A 339 9.82 4.79 -3.45
N HIS A 340 8.91 5.59 -3.99
CA HIS A 340 8.87 6.07 -5.36
C HIS A 340 9.12 7.60 -5.38
N PRO A 341 9.78 8.19 -6.39
CA PRO A 341 10.10 9.62 -6.41
C PRO A 341 8.91 10.53 -6.12
N THR A 342 7.75 10.26 -6.73
CA THR A 342 6.51 11.00 -6.47
C THR A 342 6.08 10.91 -5.00
N ALA A 343 6.09 9.71 -4.42
CA ALA A 343 5.70 9.50 -3.02
C ALA A 343 6.71 10.14 -2.05
N ILE A 344 8.02 10.09 -2.36
CA ILE A 344 9.08 10.75 -1.59
C ILE A 344 8.84 12.27 -1.57
N THR A 345 8.65 12.88 -2.74
CA THR A 345 8.35 14.32 -2.85
C THR A 345 7.13 14.70 -2.02
N GLN A 346 6.05 13.93 -2.12
CA GLN A 346 4.80 14.16 -1.37
C GLN A 346 5.02 14.04 0.15
N ALA A 347 5.76 13.02 0.60
CA ALA A 347 6.06 12.82 2.02
C ALA A 347 6.88 14.00 2.58
N VAL A 348 7.91 14.44 1.86
CA VAL A 348 8.74 15.60 2.24
C VAL A 348 7.90 16.87 2.31
N GLN A 349 7.07 17.15 1.28
CA GLN A 349 6.19 18.32 1.27
C GLN A 349 5.20 18.31 2.45
N GLY A 350 4.61 17.15 2.75
CA GLY A 350 3.72 16.99 3.90
C GLY A 350 4.43 17.30 5.23
N LEU A 351 5.68 16.83 5.41
CA LEU A 351 6.44 17.14 6.62
C LEU A 351 6.91 18.59 6.67
N ARG A 352 7.22 19.23 5.56
CA ARG A 352 7.47 20.68 5.49
C ARG A 352 6.24 21.48 5.93
N GLN A 353 5.03 21.03 5.57
CA GLN A 353 3.79 21.62 6.06
C GLN A 353 3.65 21.46 7.57
N ARG A 354 3.90 20.26 8.10
CA ARG A 354 3.75 19.93 9.53
C ARG A 354 4.81 20.58 10.41
N PHE A 355 6.03 20.69 9.91
CA PHE A 355 7.20 21.20 10.62
C PHE A 355 7.89 22.32 9.82
N PRO A 356 7.25 23.49 9.62
CA PRO A 356 7.69 24.50 8.68
C PRO A 356 9.02 25.19 9.04
N LYS A 357 9.49 25.06 10.29
CA LYS A 357 10.72 25.68 10.78
C LYS A 357 11.84 24.67 11.05
N SER A 358 11.55 23.39 10.92
CA SER A 358 12.51 22.32 11.22
C SER A 358 13.45 22.05 10.03
N ARG A 359 14.69 21.71 10.33
CA ARG A 359 15.55 21.07 9.34
C ARG A 359 15.07 19.65 9.12
N LEU A 360 14.92 19.25 7.87
CA LEU A 360 14.38 17.95 7.49
C LEU A 360 15.49 17.05 6.94
N TRP A 361 15.72 15.94 7.61
CA TRP A 361 16.57 14.86 7.17
C TRP A 361 15.72 13.81 6.44
N VAL A 362 16.19 13.36 5.30
CA VAL A 362 15.63 12.21 4.59
C VAL A 362 16.61 11.04 4.67
N LEU A 363 16.19 9.97 5.34
CA LEU A 363 16.92 8.72 5.45
C LEU A 363 16.21 7.71 4.56
N PHE A 364 16.75 7.45 3.37
CA PHE A 364 16.06 6.67 2.35
C PHE A 364 16.76 5.35 2.06
N ASP A 365 16.01 4.24 2.13
CA ASP A 365 16.47 2.87 1.84
C ASP A 365 15.91 2.41 0.46
N PRO A 366 16.71 2.45 -0.62
CA PRO A 366 16.29 2.03 -1.95
C PRO A 366 16.32 0.50 -2.07
N ARG A 367 15.23 -0.18 -1.74
CA ARG A 367 15.18 -1.65 -1.71
C ARG A 367 14.09 -2.31 -2.55
N SER A 368 13.09 -1.54 -3.02
CA SER A 368 12.04 -2.09 -3.88
C SER A 368 12.60 -2.57 -5.22
N ASN A 369 11.92 -3.51 -5.88
CA ASN A 369 12.34 -4.02 -7.18
C ASN A 369 12.53 -2.93 -8.23
N THR A 370 11.81 -1.82 -8.10
CA THR A 370 11.92 -0.65 -8.98
C THR A 370 13.08 0.25 -8.55
N MET A 371 13.21 0.56 -7.26
CA MET A 371 14.19 1.54 -6.75
C MET A 371 15.63 1.06 -6.70
N ILE A 372 15.88 -0.24 -6.72
CA ILE A 372 17.26 -0.78 -6.89
C ILE A 372 17.77 -0.70 -8.34
N ARG A 373 16.91 -0.21 -9.28
CA ARG A 373 17.24 -0.01 -10.69
C ARG A 373 17.57 1.45 -10.97
N ASN A 374 18.33 1.71 -12.01
CA ASN A 374 18.64 3.06 -12.48
C ASN A 374 17.48 3.73 -13.25
N LEU A 375 16.30 3.12 -13.28
CA LEU A 375 15.13 3.60 -14.03
C LEU A 375 14.70 5.02 -13.62
N PHE A 376 14.83 5.34 -12.34
CA PHE A 376 14.45 6.63 -11.76
C PHE A 376 15.64 7.36 -11.13
N GLN A 377 16.86 7.15 -11.65
CA GLN A 377 18.10 7.72 -11.09
C GLN A 377 17.98 9.23 -10.87
N HIS A 378 17.57 9.98 -11.89
CA HIS A 378 17.48 11.45 -11.86
C HIS A 378 16.24 11.94 -11.11
N GLU A 379 15.09 11.30 -11.30
CA GLU A 379 13.85 11.64 -10.60
C GLU A 379 13.99 11.42 -9.09
N LEU A 380 14.73 10.39 -8.70
CA LEU A 380 15.02 10.11 -7.30
C LEU A 380 15.93 11.18 -6.69
N ALA A 381 17.01 11.58 -7.40
CA ALA A 381 17.86 12.69 -6.97
C ALA A 381 17.03 13.96 -6.77
N LYS A 382 16.18 14.32 -7.74
CA LYS A 382 15.32 15.50 -7.69
C LYS A 382 14.34 15.44 -6.50
N ALA A 383 13.74 14.27 -6.23
CA ALA A 383 12.83 14.10 -5.10
C ALA A 383 13.54 14.30 -3.75
N LEU A 384 14.76 13.77 -3.62
CA LEU A 384 15.58 13.87 -2.41
C LEU A 384 16.07 15.29 -2.14
N CYS A 385 16.33 16.10 -3.19
CA CYS A 385 16.78 17.51 -3.06
C CYS A 385 15.76 18.43 -2.37
N SER A 386 14.56 17.99 -2.12
CA SER A 386 13.54 18.76 -1.35
C SER A 386 13.78 18.74 0.17
N ALA A 387 14.71 17.93 0.66
CA ALA A 387 15.20 17.90 2.04
C ALA A 387 16.37 18.85 2.30
N ASP A 388 16.75 19.07 3.57
CA ASP A 388 17.96 19.80 3.93
C ASP A 388 19.19 18.85 3.97
N PHE A 389 18.96 17.61 4.38
CA PHE A 389 19.97 16.56 4.48
C PHE A 389 19.43 15.24 3.97
N VAL A 390 20.27 14.50 3.26
CA VAL A 390 19.95 13.16 2.75
C VAL A 390 20.99 12.16 3.27
N ALA A 391 20.56 11.00 3.71
CA ALA A 391 21.45 9.90 4.05
C ALA A 391 20.93 8.59 3.47
N LEU A 392 21.81 7.84 2.80
CA LEU A 392 21.50 6.59 2.11
C LEU A 392 22.34 5.46 2.71
N PRO A 393 21.75 4.28 3.01
CA PRO A 393 22.51 3.06 3.26
C PRO A 393 23.03 2.50 1.93
N PRO A 394 23.98 1.56 1.94
CA PRO A 394 24.31 0.79 0.75
C PRO A 394 23.12 -0.10 0.36
N VAL A 395 22.91 -0.29 -0.94
CA VAL A 395 21.95 -1.30 -1.42
C VAL A 395 22.53 -2.68 -1.20
N GLU A 396 21.96 -3.42 -0.24
CA GLU A 396 22.49 -4.73 0.19
C GLU A 396 22.32 -5.83 -0.88
N ASN A 397 21.27 -5.74 -1.68
CA ASN A 397 20.93 -6.81 -2.62
C ASN A 397 20.30 -6.28 -3.90
N TYR A 398 21.08 -6.25 -4.96
CA TYR A 398 20.59 -5.97 -6.31
C TYR A 398 19.90 -7.16 -6.99
N LYS A 399 19.71 -8.27 -6.27
CA LYS A 399 19.12 -9.51 -6.81
C LYS A 399 19.88 -9.99 -8.05
N ARG A 400 19.17 -10.27 -9.15
CA ARG A 400 19.77 -10.74 -10.41
C ARG A 400 19.99 -9.61 -11.43
N LEU A 401 20.01 -8.34 -10.99
CA LEU A 401 20.22 -7.21 -11.90
C LEU A 401 21.65 -7.18 -12.42
N ALA A 402 21.81 -7.00 -13.73
CA ALA A 402 23.09 -6.71 -14.34
C ALA A 402 23.62 -5.35 -13.84
N PRO A 403 24.94 -5.15 -13.70
CA PRO A 403 25.51 -3.93 -13.14
C PRO A 403 25.00 -2.63 -13.80
N GLU A 404 24.83 -2.64 -15.11
CA GLU A 404 24.35 -1.51 -15.90
C GLU A 404 22.87 -1.13 -15.68
N GLN A 405 22.12 -1.98 -15.00
CA GLN A 405 20.71 -1.76 -14.66
C GLN A 405 20.50 -1.29 -13.22
N ARG A 406 21.57 -1.25 -12.43
CA ARG A 406 21.52 -0.94 -11.00
C ARG A 406 21.47 0.55 -10.76
N LEU A 407 20.79 0.95 -9.69
CA LEU A 407 20.96 2.27 -9.13
C LEU A 407 22.42 2.51 -8.79
N ASP A 408 22.96 3.64 -9.20
CA ASP A 408 24.29 4.11 -8.80
C ASP A 408 24.16 5.07 -7.62
N GLU A 409 24.40 4.56 -6.40
CA GLU A 409 24.26 5.35 -5.17
C GLU A 409 25.29 6.47 -5.07
N ASN A 410 26.48 6.30 -5.66
CA ASN A 410 27.51 7.35 -5.68
C ASN A 410 27.06 8.50 -6.58
N ALA A 411 26.69 8.19 -7.83
CA ALA A 411 26.16 9.18 -8.76
C ALA A 411 24.91 9.87 -8.22
N LEU A 412 23.99 9.12 -7.56
CA LEU A 412 22.82 9.69 -6.91
C LEU A 412 23.21 10.72 -5.84
N CYS A 413 24.15 10.36 -4.97
CA CYS A 413 24.59 11.24 -3.90
C CYS A 413 25.35 12.47 -4.45
N GLU A 414 26.11 12.33 -5.53
CA GLU A 414 26.79 13.44 -6.23
C GLU A 414 25.79 14.39 -6.87
N GLU A 415 24.75 13.87 -7.53
CA GLU A 415 23.69 14.67 -8.14
C GLU A 415 22.91 15.47 -7.09
N VAL A 416 22.58 14.86 -5.94
CA VAL A 416 21.93 15.53 -4.81
C VAL A 416 22.82 16.64 -4.25
N ARG A 417 24.13 16.41 -4.08
CA ARG A 417 25.08 17.43 -3.64
C ARG A 417 25.23 18.57 -4.65
N ALA A 418 25.30 18.26 -5.94
CA ALA A 418 25.38 19.26 -7.00
C ALA A 418 24.14 20.17 -7.02
N ALA A 419 22.99 19.69 -6.60
CA ALA A 419 21.78 20.49 -6.43
C ALA A 419 21.75 21.32 -5.13
N GLY A 420 22.77 21.23 -4.27
CA GLY A 420 22.92 22.03 -3.06
C GLY A 420 22.42 21.37 -1.77
N THR A 421 21.98 20.09 -1.82
CA THR A 421 21.55 19.34 -0.63
C THR A 421 22.69 18.47 -0.12
N ASP A 422 22.96 18.50 1.19
CA ASP A 422 23.99 17.64 1.80
C ASP A 422 23.55 16.17 1.74
N CYS A 423 24.37 15.30 1.15
CA CYS A 423 24.06 13.89 0.97
C CYS A 423 25.20 13.01 1.50
N TYR A 424 24.86 12.08 2.37
CA TYR A 424 25.79 11.11 2.95
C TYR A 424 25.47 9.69 2.48
N LEU A 425 26.44 9.04 1.85
CA LEU A 425 26.37 7.62 1.54
C LEU A 425 27.08 6.84 2.64
N ALA A 426 26.32 6.13 3.44
CA ALA A 426 26.80 5.37 4.58
C ALA A 426 27.38 4.00 4.17
N LYS A 427 28.25 3.44 5.00
CA LYS A 427 28.81 2.09 4.82
C LYS A 427 27.90 0.99 5.38
N SER A 428 27.00 1.35 6.30
CA SER A 428 26.04 0.46 6.95
C SER A 428 24.93 1.28 7.58
N VAL A 429 23.86 0.61 8.04
CA VAL A 429 22.79 1.28 8.80
C VAL A 429 23.32 1.87 10.12
N ASP A 430 24.26 1.20 10.78
CA ASP A 430 24.85 1.71 12.04
C ASP A 430 25.74 2.94 11.79
N ASP A 431 26.49 2.98 10.69
CA ASP A 431 27.25 4.14 10.24
C ASP A 431 26.31 5.32 9.90
N LEU A 432 25.19 5.05 9.24
CA LEU A 432 24.16 6.05 8.95
C LEU A 432 23.60 6.65 10.25
N VAL A 433 23.25 5.83 11.20
CA VAL A 433 22.72 6.27 12.52
C VAL A 433 23.76 7.13 13.24
N ALA A 434 25.03 6.71 13.31
CA ALA A 434 26.09 7.47 13.95
C ALA A 434 26.29 8.84 13.27
N HIS A 435 26.29 8.89 11.94
CA HIS A 435 26.42 10.14 11.18
C HIS A 435 25.27 11.11 11.48
N VAL A 436 24.01 10.62 11.40
CA VAL A 436 22.82 11.45 11.63
C VAL A 436 22.81 11.98 13.05
N VAL A 437 22.99 11.10 14.04
CA VAL A 437 22.93 11.46 15.46
C VAL A 437 24.02 12.50 15.80
N SER A 438 25.25 12.35 15.30
CA SER A 438 26.33 13.32 15.57
C SER A 438 26.08 14.73 15.01
N ARG A 439 25.13 14.90 14.08
CA ARG A 439 24.82 16.18 13.39
C ARG A 439 23.40 16.69 13.63
N ALA A 440 22.55 15.87 14.23
CA ALA A 440 21.20 16.25 14.57
C ALA A 440 21.20 17.33 15.68
N HIS A 441 20.29 18.30 15.55
CA HIS A 441 20.10 19.38 16.52
C HIS A 441 18.65 19.37 17.01
N PRO A 442 18.40 19.91 18.22
CA PRO A 442 17.03 20.13 18.69
C PRO A 442 16.17 20.85 17.64
N GLY A 443 14.95 20.36 17.43
CA GLY A 443 14.04 20.85 16.39
C GLY A 443 14.14 20.14 15.04
N ASP A 444 15.10 19.23 14.83
CA ASP A 444 15.22 18.46 13.58
C ASP A 444 14.15 17.40 13.45
N VAL A 445 13.78 17.11 12.20
CA VAL A 445 12.87 16.01 11.84
C VAL A 445 13.62 14.99 10.96
N LEU A 446 13.65 13.74 11.40
CA LEU A 446 14.27 12.62 10.71
C LEU A 446 13.19 11.80 10.01
N LEU A 447 13.00 12.00 8.71
CA LEU A 447 12.08 11.22 7.88
C LEU A 447 12.78 9.94 7.40
N VAL A 448 12.38 8.81 7.93
CA VAL A 448 12.87 7.49 7.54
C VAL A 448 11.92 6.90 6.51
N MET A 449 12.41 6.61 5.31
CA MET A 449 11.61 6.09 4.21
C MET A 449 12.13 4.74 3.72
N SER A 450 11.28 3.71 3.82
CA SER A 450 11.57 2.37 3.32
C SER A 450 10.30 1.54 3.16
N ASN A 451 10.21 0.70 2.14
CA ASN A 451 9.16 -0.33 2.04
C ASN A 451 9.53 -1.63 2.80
N GLY A 452 10.60 -1.63 3.58
CA GLY A 452 11.06 -2.75 4.42
C GLY A 452 11.37 -2.35 5.86
N GLY A 453 12.15 -3.16 6.54
CA GLY A 453 12.49 -2.97 7.96
C GLY A 453 13.67 -2.03 8.21
N PHE A 454 14.41 -1.64 7.18
CA PHE A 454 15.57 -0.73 7.25
C PHE A 454 16.51 -1.02 8.45
N GLY A 455 16.84 -2.30 8.65
CA GLY A 455 17.74 -2.73 9.74
C GLY A 455 17.33 -2.30 11.17
N GLY A 456 16.04 -2.00 11.39
CA GLY A 456 15.54 -1.52 12.69
C GLY A 456 15.96 -0.08 13.03
N ILE A 457 16.23 0.74 12.03
CA ILE A 457 16.80 2.09 12.14
C ILE A 457 16.04 3.01 13.11
N HIS A 458 14.70 2.92 13.17
CA HIS A 458 13.89 3.77 14.05
C HIS A 458 14.28 3.61 15.53
N SER A 459 14.34 2.35 15.99
CA SER A 459 14.75 2.06 17.38
C SER A 459 16.20 2.46 17.63
N LYS A 460 17.10 2.23 16.67
CA LYS A 460 18.52 2.62 16.78
C LYS A 460 18.67 4.13 16.90
N LEU A 461 17.95 4.92 16.07
CA LEU A 461 17.96 6.38 16.14
C LEU A 461 17.46 6.88 17.50
N LEU A 462 16.28 6.42 17.94
CA LEU A 462 15.70 6.84 19.22
C LEU A 462 16.62 6.49 20.41
N THR A 463 17.23 5.29 20.38
CA THR A 463 18.17 4.87 21.43
C THR A 463 19.44 5.72 21.42
N ALA A 464 20.03 5.97 20.25
CA ALA A 464 21.27 6.72 20.14
C ALA A 464 21.08 8.22 20.48
N LEU A 465 19.94 8.81 20.10
CA LEU A 465 19.59 10.18 20.48
C LEU A 465 19.39 10.34 22.00
N ALA A 466 18.91 9.29 22.69
CA ALA A 466 18.74 9.31 24.15
C ALA A 466 20.07 9.22 24.93
N GLN A 467 21.17 8.89 24.25
CA GLN A 467 22.51 8.77 24.83
C GLN A 467 23.38 10.02 24.64
N GLN A 468 22.89 11.01 23.89
CA GLN A 468 23.50 12.34 23.76
C GLN A 468 23.11 13.24 24.94
#